data_877ae72d47cf60fb61ea0a0d309564f9
#
_entry.id   877ae72d47cf60fb61ea0a0d309564f9
#
_cell.length_a   1.000
_cell.length_b   1.000
_cell.length_c   1.000
_cell.angle_alpha   90.00
_cell.angle_beta   90.00
_cell.angle_gamma   90.00
#
_symmetry.space_group_name_H-M   'P 1'
#
loop_
_entity.id
_entity.type
_entity.pdbx_description
1 polymer ?
#
loop_
_entity_poly.entity_id
_entity_poly.type
_entity_poly.pdbx_seq_one_letter_code
_entity_poly.pdbx_strand_id
1 'polypeptide(L)'
;GDLNRQGTNAQFQLVDERIVGNKPKSLSDSEAAALPLTAITAWELLFERLAIKQQQPSSDQKANETSNDVILIVGAAGGVGSILVQLASKLTAATVIASASRESSANWVKELGADYVVDHSKPLVEQIERLNIGQVTHVASLTHTDSYLDSYVELLAPMGKIALIDDPKSLDITKLKPKCISLHWEFMFTRSMFKTADMNEQHLLLNKVSDLIDQGHIQTTIGKNLGTINAENLKIAHAELVSGKSIGKIVLEGF
;
A
#
# COMPACT_ATOMS: atom_id res chain seq x y z
N GLY A 1 14.51 -0.88 4.67
CA GLY A 1 14.83 -0.84 6.10
C GLY A 1 15.34 -2.17 6.63
N ASP A 2 15.93 -2.16 7.84
CA ASP A 2 16.43 -3.35 8.52
C ASP A 2 16.11 -3.22 10.02
N LEU A 3 15.31 -4.14 10.56
CA LEU A 3 14.89 -4.13 11.97
C LEU A 3 16.03 -4.46 12.96
N ASN A 4 17.14 -5.01 12.48
CA ASN A 4 18.31 -5.35 13.30
C ASN A 4 19.28 -4.17 13.44
N ARG A 5 18.98 -3.01 12.87
CA ARG A 5 19.83 -1.82 12.87
C ARG A 5 19.13 -0.63 13.53
N GLN A 6 19.94 0.40 13.85
CA GLN A 6 19.43 1.66 14.36
C GLN A 6 18.37 2.27 13.43
N GLY A 7 17.31 2.86 14.01
CA GLY A 7 16.26 3.56 13.28
C GLY A 7 16.73 4.86 12.63
N THR A 8 15.84 5.47 11.81
CA THR A 8 16.14 6.63 10.97
C THR A 8 15.98 7.99 11.65
N ASN A 9 15.54 8.02 12.91
CA ASN A 9 15.50 9.28 13.70
C ASN A 9 16.90 9.66 14.17
N ALA A 10 17.78 10.01 13.23
CA ALA A 10 19.18 10.36 13.45
C ALA A 10 19.66 11.27 12.33
N GLN A 11 20.66 12.13 12.63
CA GLN A 11 21.29 12.99 11.61
C GLN A 11 22.03 12.19 10.54
N PHE A 12 22.62 11.05 10.92
CA PHE A 12 23.34 10.14 10.03
C PHE A 12 22.99 8.70 10.35
N GLN A 13 22.90 7.88 9.32
CA GLN A 13 22.62 6.45 9.43
C GLN A 13 23.46 5.67 8.41
N LEU A 14 24.04 4.57 8.83
CA LEU A 14 24.66 3.60 7.93
C LEU A 14 23.60 2.63 7.41
N VAL A 15 23.46 2.54 6.11
CA VAL A 15 22.50 1.64 5.44
C VAL A 15 23.22 0.79 4.40
N ASP A 16 22.67 -0.39 4.11
CA ASP A 16 23.12 -1.22 3.00
C ASP A 16 22.59 -0.61 1.69
N GLU A 17 23.45 -0.43 0.71
CA GLU A 17 23.10 0.20 -0.57
C GLU A 17 22.00 -0.57 -1.33
N ARG A 18 21.85 -1.88 -1.09
CA ARG A 18 20.87 -2.74 -1.74
C ARG A 18 19.44 -2.51 -1.27
N ILE A 19 19.23 -1.76 -0.17
CA ILE A 19 17.90 -1.49 0.40
C ILE A 19 17.53 -0.01 0.41
N VAL A 20 18.26 0.81 -0.34
CA VAL A 20 17.98 2.24 -0.51
C VAL A 20 17.91 2.58 -1.99
N GLY A 21 17.12 3.59 -2.34
CA GLY A 21 17.02 4.14 -3.69
C GLY A 21 17.38 5.61 -3.71
N ASN A 22 17.47 6.16 -4.89
CA ASN A 22 17.66 7.58 -5.11
C ASN A 22 16.42 8.36 -4.65
N LYS A 23 16.63 9.49 -3.99
CA LYS A 23 15.56 10.43 -3.68
C LYS A 23 15.02 11.03 -4.99
N PRO A 24 13.69 11.12 -5.20
CA PRO A 24 13.13 11.89 -6.31
C PRO A 24 13.65 13.33 -6.30
N LYS A 25 14.05 13.84 -7.45
CA LYS A 25 14.61 15.20 -7.59
C LYS A 25 13.54 16.28 -7.42
N SER A 26 12.29 15.94 -7.76
CA SER A 26 11.14 16.84 -7.67
C SER A 26 10.60 17.01 -6.25
N LEU A 27 11.01 16.18 -5.29
CA LEU A 27 10.52 16.22 -3.92
C LEU A 27 11.52 16.83 -2.94
N SER A 28 10.99 17.52 -1.92
CA SER A 28 11.74 17.86 -0.71
C SER A 28 12.13 16.60 0.08
N ASP A 29 13.00 16.74 1.07
CA ASP A 29 13.44 15.61 1.90
C ASP A 29 12.29 15.05 2.74
N SER A 30 11.41 15.90 3.28
CA SER A 30 10.23 15.49 4.04
C SER A 30 9.21 14.75 3.18
N GLU A 31 8.95 15.20 1.96
CA GLU A 31 8.07 14.51 1.02
C GLU A 31 8.63 13.16 0.60
N ALA A 32 9.93 13.09 0.34
CA ALA A 32 10.60 11.85 -0.02
C ALA A 32 10.64 10.84 1.14
N ALA A 33 10.79 11.31 2.38
CA ALA A 33 10.80 10.45 3.58
C ALA A 33 9.47 9.69 3.79
N ALA A 34 8.37 10.18 3.22
CA ALA A 34 7.06 9.51 3.28
C ALA A 34 6.98 8.21 2.46
N LEU A 35 7.96 7.91 1.60
CA LEU A 35 7.82 6.90 0.54
C LEU A 35 8.45 5.54 0.86
N PRO A 36 9.73 5.41 1.32
CA PRO A 36 10.49 4.18 1.15
C PRO A 36 9.82 2.92 1.71
N LEU A 37 9.39 2.94 2.97
CA LEU A 37 8.77 1.78 3.61
C LEU A 37 7.49 1.37 2.89
N THR A 38 6.60 2.33 2.68
CA THR A 38 5.27 2.08 2.10
C THR A 38 5.34 1.75 0.61
N ALA A 39 6.31 2.32 -0.12
CA ALA A 39 6.51 2.00 -1.53
C ALA A 39 7.03 0.57 -1.74
N ILE A 40 7.99 0.12 -0.91
CA ILE A 40 8.46 -1.27 -0.95
C ILE A 40 7.29 -2.22 -0.67
N THR A 41 6.58 -2.01 0.43
CA THR A 41 5.44 -2.84 0.81
C THR A 41 4.37 -2.90 -0.28
N ALA A 42 3.97 -1.74 -0.82
CA ALA A 42 2.93 -1.68 -1.85
C ALA A 42 3.36 -2.34 -3.16
N TRP A 43 4.62 -2.15 -3.56
CA TRP A 43 5.17 -2.74 -4.78
C TRP A 43 5.25 -4.26 -4.69
N GLU A 44 5.89 -4.77 -3.63
CA GLU A 44 6.03 -6.20 -3.39
C GLU A 44 4.65 -6.86 -3.24
N LEU A 45 3.72 -6.24 -2.50
CA LEU A 45 2.35 -6.72 -2.35
C LEU A 45 1.64 -6.84 -3.70
N LEU A 46 1.67 -5.79 -4.52
CA LEU A 46 0.92 -5.71 -5.77
C LEU A 46 1.48 -6.64 -6.85
N PHE A 47 2.80 -6.58 -7.07
CA PHE A 47 3.44 -7.24 -8.22
C PHE A 47 4.01 -8.61 -7.91
N GLU A 48 4.44 -8.86 -6.67
CA GLU A 48 5.04 -10.15 -6.31
C GLU A 48 4.06 -11.06 -5.57
N ARG A 49 3.30 -10.56 -4.59
CA ARG A 49 2.36 -11.37 -3.82
C ARG A 49 1.06 -11.60 -4.56
N LEU A 50 0.39 -10.54 -4.97
CA LEU A 50 -0.83 -10.63 -5.77
C LEU A 50 -0.54 -11.00 -7.23
N ALA A 51 0.67 -10.71 -7.72
CA ALA A 51 1.13 -10.99 -9.07
C ALA A 51 0.21 -10.39 -10.16
N ILE A 52 -0.30 -9.17 -9.91
CA ILE A 52 -1.04 -8.40 -10.91
C ILE A 52 -0.05 -7.94 -11.99
N LYS A 53 -0.44 -8.10 -13.25
CA LYS A 53 0.44 -7.77 -14.39
C LYS A 53 0.76 -6.28 -14.41
N GLN A 54 2.06 -5.95 -14.34
CA GLN A 54 2.52 -4.58 -14.49
C GLN A 54 2.42 -4.12 -15.94
N GLN A 55 1.99 -2.87 -16.13
CA GLN A 55 1.98 -2.18 -17.42
C GLN A 55 2.90 -0.95 -17.37
N GLN A 56 3.24 -0.42 -18.54
CA GLN A 56 3.93 0.87 -18.63
C GLN A 56 2.98 1.99 -18.18
N PRO A 57 3.48 3.02 -17.49
CA PRO A 57 2.67 4.17 -17.14
C PRO A 57 2.07 4.80 -18.40
N SER A 58 0.77 5.06 -18.37
CA SER A 58 0.08 5.76 -19.46
C SER A 58 -0.35 7.15 -19.00
N SER A 59 -0.13 8.16 -19.84
CA SER A 59 -0.70 9.50 -19.65
C SER A 59 -2.23 9.50 -19.85
N ASP A 60 -2.73 8.59 -20.68
CA ASP A 60 -4.15 8.40 -20.92
C ASP A 60 -4.67 7.30 -19.99
N GLN A 61 -5.75 7.59 -19.28
CA GLN A 61 -6.38 6.69 -18.33
C GLN A 61 -6.60 5.30 -18.96
N LYS A 62 -6.00 4.26 -18.31
CA LYS A 62 -6.12 2.83 -18.65
C LYS A 62 -5.76 2.49 -20.09
N ALA A 63 -4.45 2.34 -20.32
CA ALA A 63 -3.93 1.88 -21.60
C ALA A 63 -4.49 0.53 -22.04
N ASN A 64 -4.88 0.47 -23.27
CA ASN A 64 -5.03 -0.55 -24.32
C ASN A 64 -5.12 -2.06 -23.97
N GLU A 65 -4.84 -2.54 -22.78
CA GLU A 65 -5.09 -3.92 -22.36
C GLU A 65 -6.25 -3.92 -21.35
N THR A 66 -7.34 -4.55 -21.71
CA THR A 66 -8.43 -4.85 -20.77
C THR A 66 -7.99 -5.96 -19.84
N SER A 67 -8.08 -5.76 -18.54
CA SER A 67 -7.92 -6.81 -17.54
C SER A 67 -9.26 -7.07 -16.86
N ASN A 68 -9.50 -8.32 -16.50
CA ASN A 68 -10.62 -8.68 -15.64
C ASN A 68 -10.24 -8.62 -14.14
N ASP A 69 -9.04 -8.11 -13.83
CA ASP A 69 -8.60 -7.99 -12.45
C ASP A 69 -9.35 -6.88 -11.74
N VAL A 70 -9.92 -7.21 -10.60
CA VAL A 70 -10.57 -6.28 -9.68
C VAL A 70 -9.86 -6.41 -8.33
N ILE A 71 -9.21 -5.34 -7.89
CA ILE A 71 -8.52 -5.30 -6.60
C ILE A 71 -9.31 -4.49 -5.57
N LEU A 72 -9.60 -5.12 -4.43
CA LEU A 72 -10.12 -4.45 -3.24
C LEU A 72 -8.96 -4.10 -2.30
N ILE A 73 -8.79 -2.82 -1.97
CA ILE A 73 -7.77 -2.33 -1.04
C ILE A 73 -8.46 -1.89 0.25
N VAL A 74 -8.27 -2.64 1.33
CA VAL A 74 -8.79 -2.30 2.67
C VAL A 74 -7.71 -1.56 3.45
N GLY A 75 -8.08 -0.40 4.03
CA GLY A 75 -7.12 0.53 4.62
C GLY A 75 -6.45 1.46 3.59
N ALA A 76 -7.16 1.73 2.48
CA ALA A 76 -6.64 2.42 1.30
C ALA A 76 -6.13 3.85 1.56
N ALA A 77 -6.69 4.58 2.53
CA ALA A 77 -6.26 5.96 2.84
C ALA A 77 -5.03 6.05 3.76
N GLY A 78 -4.55 4.91 4.30
CA GLY A 78 -3.33 4.86 5.12
C GLY A 78 -2.04 4.99 4.30
N GLY A 79 -0.89 4.92 4.96
CA GLY A 79 0.40 5.11 4.29
C GLY A 79 0.67 4.13 3.13
N VAL A 80 0.51 2.83 3.36
CA VAL A 80 0.68 1.80 2.30
C VAL A 80 -0.43 1.91 1.27
N GLY A 81 -1.69 2.05 1.72
CA GLY A 81 -2.84 2.16 0.83
C GLY A 81 -2.74 3.31 -0.15
N SER A 82 -2.25 4.48 0.31
CA SER A 82 -2.09 5.67 -0.52
C SER A 82 -1.14 5.47 -1.70
N ILE A 83 -0.03 4.75 -1.52
CA ILE A 83 0.87 4.45 -2.64
C ILE A 83 0.36 3.27 -3.46
N LEU A 84 -0.27 2.27 -2.82
CA LEU A 84 -0.81 1.09 -3.50
C LEU A 84 -1.92 1.45 -4.48
N VAL A 85 -2.84 2.37 -4.10
CA VAL A 85 -3.89 2.88 -5.00
C VAL A 85 -3.27 3.50 -6.25
N GLN A 86 -2.23 4.33 -6.09
CA GLN A 86 -1.55 4.95 -7.22
C GLN A 86 -0.86 3.92 -8.12
N LEU A 87 -0.10 2.99 -7.53
CA LEU A 87 0.58 1.94 -8.31
C LEU A 87 -0.42 1.06 -9.07
N ALA A 88 -1.51 0.64 -8.43
CA ALA A 88 -2.54 -0.16 -9.06
C ALA A 88 -3.24 0.60 -10.20
N SER A 89 -3.60 1.87 -9.98
CA SER A 89 -4.27 2.71 -10.97
C SER A 89 -3.37 3.07 -12.16
N LYS A 90 -2.07 3.33 -11.94
CA LYS A 90 -1.16 3.85 -12.98
C LYS A 90 -0.36 2.79 -13.70
N LEU A 91 -0.09 1.65 -13.03
CA LEU A 91 0.78 0.61 -13.54
C LEU A 91 0.08 -0.71 -13.81
N THR A 92 -1.25 -0.75 -13.74
CA THR A 92 -2.03 -1.97 -14.06
C THR A 92 -3.32 -1.62 -14.82
N ALA A 93 -3.95 -2.63 -15.42
CA ALA A 93 -5.28 -2.49 -15.99
C ALA A 93 -6.39 -2.92 -15.01
N ALA A 94 -6.07 -3.18 -13.74
CA ALA A 94 -7.03 -3.62 -12.75
C ALA A 94 -8.03 -2.52 -12.38
N THR A 95 -9.27 -2.91 -12.11
CA THR A 95 -10.25 -2.02 -11.48
C THR A 95 -9.93 -1.91 -9.98
N VAL A 96 -9.75 -0.68 -9.49
CA VAL A 96 -9.32 -0.39 -8.12
C VAL A 96 -10.51 0.02 -7.26
N ILE A 97 -10.85 -0.79 -6.26
CA ILE A 97 -11.84 -0.49 -5.22
C ILE A 97 -11.08 -0.13 -3.94
N ALA A 98 -11.22 1.09 -3.46
CA ALA A 98 -10.59 1.56 -2.22
C ALA A 98 -11.61 1.63 -1.07
N SER A 99 -11.25 1.17 0.12
CA SER A 99 -12.12 1.34 1.29
C SER A 99 -11.77 2.60 2.07
N ALA A 100 -12.79 3.44 2.32
CA ALA A 100 -12.66 4.66 3.12
C ALA A 100 -14.01 5.04 3.72
N SER A 101 -14.07 5.36 5.03
CA SER A 101 -15.35 5.62 5.73
C SER A 101 -15.63 7.09 6.00
N ARG A 102 -14.66 7.99 5.82
CA ARG A 102 -14.81 9.43 6.02
C ARG A 102 -14.70 10.15 4.68
N GLU A 103 -15.41 11.27 4.53
CA GLU A 103 -15.37 12.08 3.30
C GLU A 103 -13.95 12.48 2.90
N SER A 104 -13.13 12.94 3.86
CA SER A 104 -11.73 13.31 3.59
C SER A 104 -10.90 12.14 3.08
N SER A 105 -11.05 10.94 3.67
CA SER A 105 -10.33 9.75 3.21
C SER A 105 -10.87 9.23 1.87
N ALA A 106 -12.18 9.36 1.62
CA ALA A 106 -12.77 8.98 0.34
C ALA A 106 -12.31 9.89 -0.81
N ASN A 107 -12.24 11.21 -0.57
CA ASN A 107 -11.71 12.15 -1.55
C ASN A 107 -10.23 11.88 -1.82
N TRP A 108 -9.43 11.66 -0.77
CA TRP A 108 -8.02 11.32 -0.89
C TRP A 108 -7.77 10.12 -1.81
N VAL A 109 -8.44 8.99 -1.58
CA VAL A 109 -8.21 7.80 -2.40
C VAL A 109 -8.73 7.94 -3.84
N LYS A 110 -9.78 8.76 -4.06
CA LYS A 110 -10.24 9.11 -5.41
C LYS A 110 -9.20 9.94 -6.16
N GLU A 111 -8.64 10.95 -5.52
CA GLU A 111 -7.56 11.77 -6.10
C GLU A 111 -6.32 10.94 -6.46
N LEU A 112 -6.05 9.89 -5.68
CA LEU A 112 -4.96 8.95 -5.94
C LEU A 112 -5.25 7.94 -7.06
N GLY A 113 -6.49 7.87 -7.56
CA GLY A 113 -6.84 7.09 -8.73
C GLY A 113 -7.69 5.84 -8.46
N ALA A 114 -8.36 5.74 -7.30
CA ALA A 114 -9.35 4.69 -7.08
C ALA A 114 -10.55 4.86 -8.03
N ASP A 115 -10.94 3.78 -8.71
CA ASP A 115 -12.12 3.77 -9.59
C ASP A 115 -13.41 3.84 -8.77
N TYR A 116 -13.43 3.12 -7.64
CA TYR A 116 -14.58 3.05 -6.74
C TYR A 116 -14.14 3.19 -5.29
N VAL A 117 -15.03 3.76 -4.47
CA VAL A 117 -14.81 3.87 -3.02
C VAL A 117 -15.99 3.23 -2.30
N VAL A 118 -15.68 2.37 -1.33
CA VAL A 118 -16.64 1.71 -0.44
C VAL A 118 -16.40 2.10 1.02
N ASP A 119 -17.46 2.19 1.79
CA ASP A 119 -17.41 2.54 3.21
C ASP A 119 -17.22 1.28 4.07
N HIS A 120 -16.01 1.11 4.61
CA HIS A 120 -15.68 -0.05 5.43
C HIS A 120 -16.36 -0.05 6.82
N SER A 121 -17.06 1.01 7.21
CA SER A 121 -17.93 1.01 8.40
C SER A 121 -19.27 0.33 8.17
N LYS A 122 -19.57 -0.07 6.92
CA LYS A 122 -20.78 -0.74 6.48
C LYS A 122 -20.43 -2.09 5.84
N PRO A 123 -21.41 -3.01 5.67
CA PRO A 123 -21.16 -4.28 5.01
C PRO A 123 -20.52 -4.09 3.62
N LEU A 124 -19.33 -4.65 3.42
CA LEU A 124 -18.58 -4.48 2.16
C LEU A 124 -19.22 -5.23 1.00
N VAL A 125 -19.74 -6.43 1.25
CA VAL A 125 -20.30 -7.32 0.22
C VAL A 125 -21.41 -6.62 -0.55
N GLU A 126 -22.43 -6.14 0.14
CA GLU A 126 -23.55 -5.45 -0.50
C GLU A 126 -23.14 -4.21 -1.31
N GLN A 127 -22.15 -3.47 -0.82
CA GLN A 127 -21.67 -2.28 -1.53
C GLN A 127 -20.96 -2.64 -2.83
N ILE A 128 -20.09 -3.67 -2.78
CA ILE A 128 -19.30 -4.08 -3.94
C ILE A 128 -20.18 -4.74 -4.99
N GLU A 129 -21.13 -5.58 -4.59
CA GLU A 129 -22.11 -6.19 -5.51
C GLU A 129 -22.93 -5.13 -6.28
N ARG A 130 -23.31 -4.03 -5.61
CA ARG A 130 -24.04 -2.92 -6.25
C ARG A 130 -23.22 -2.17 -7.31
N LEU A 131 -21.89 -2.28 -7.29
CA LEU A 131 -21.05 -1.66 -8.33
C LEU A 131 -21.20 -2.34 -9.70
N ASN A 132 -21.65 -3.59 -9.72
CA ASN A 132 -21.88 -4.38 -10.95
C ASN A 132 -20.64 -4.43 -11.89
N ILE A 133 -19.45 -4.58 -11.31
CA ILE A 133 -18.14 -4.55 -12.01
C ILE A 133 -17.48 -5.93 -12.15
N GLY A 134 -18.21 -7.00 -11.86
CA GLY A 134 -17.67 -8.36 -11.79
C GLY A 134 -17.22 -8.75 -10.39
N GLN A 135 -16.57 -9.90 -10.28
CA GLN A 135 -16.09 -10.41 -9.00
C GLN A 135 -14.73 -9.82 -8.64
N VAL A 136 -14.51 -9.61 -7.34
CA VAL A 136 -13.18 -9.26 -6.82
C VAL A 136 -12.24 -10.45 -7.09
N THR A 137 -11.09 -10.18 -7.66
CA THR A 137 -10.07 -11.21 -7.95
C THR A 137 -8.88 -11.13 -6.97
N HIS A 138 -8.63 -9.94 -6.43
CA HIS A 138 -7.51 -9.67 -5.54
C HIS A 138 -7.94 -8.82 -4.35
N VAL A 139 -7.43 -9.14 -3.17
CA VAL A 139 -7.62 -8.33 -1.96
C VAL A 139 -6.25 -7.95 -1.40
N ALA A 140 -6.03 -6.66 -1.21
CA ALA A 140 -4.95 -6.10 -0.40
C ALA A 140 -5.51 -5.71 0.96
N SER A 141 -5.26 -6.52 1.98
CA SER A 141 -5.72 -6.30 3.35
C SER A 141 -4.61 -5.63 4.16
N LEU A 142 -4.74 -4.33 4.39
CA LEU A 142 -3.70 -3.55 5.06
C LEU A 142 -3.99 -3.33 6.54
N THR A 143 -5.16 -3.79 7.02
CA THR A 143 -5.58 -3.67 8.42
C THR A 143 -6.80 -4.54 8.72
N HIS A 144 -6.94 -5.00 9.97
CA HIS A 144 -8.10 -5.73 10.50
C HIS A 144 -8.50 -6.96 9.66
N THR A 145 -7.52 -7.68 9.13
CA THR A 145 -7.73 -8.84 8.24
C THR A 145 -8.65 -9.89 8.88
N ASP A 146 -8.50 -10.15 10.18
CA ASP A 146 -9.35 -11.08 10.93
C ASP A 146 -10.83 -10.69 10.89
N SER A 147 -11.14 -9.42 10.94
CA SER A 147 -12.51 -8.90 10.94
C SER A 147 -13.18 -8.97 9.56
N TYR A 148 -12.39 -8.95 8.49
CA TYR A 148 -12.89 -8.92 7.10
C TYR A 148 -12.79 -10.25 6.36
N LEU A 149 -12.17 -11.28 6.95
CA LEU A 149 -11.88 -12.54 6.24
C LEU A 149 -13.15 -13.17 5.62
N ASP A 150 -14.27 -13.19 6.34
CA ASP A 150 -15.52 -13.76 5.84
C ASP A 150 -16.03 -12.99 4.62
N SER A 151 -15.99 -11.66 4.66
CA SER A 151 -16.34 -10.80 3.52
C SER A 151 -15.41 -11.04 2.33
N TYR A 152 -14.11 -11.25 2.57
CA TYR A 152 -13.17 -11.54 1.48
C TYR A 152 -13.47 -12.89 0.82
N VAL A 153 -13.78 -13.91 1.61
CA VAL A 153 -14.17 -15.23 1.09
C VAL A 153 -15.43 -15.15 0.25
N GLU A 154 -16.39 -14.35 0.64
CA GLU A 154 -17.64 -14.15 -0.09
C GLU A 154 -17.41 -13.42 -1.42
N LEU A 155 -16.68 -12.31 -1.40
CA LEU A 155 -16.42 -11.43 -2.54
C LEU A 155 -15.49 -12.03 -3.60
N LEU A 156 -14.48 -12.77 -3.16
CA LEU A 156 -13.45 -13.27 -4.07
C LEU A 156 -13.98 -14.31 -5.05
N ALA A 157 -13.57 -14.16 -6.29
CA ALA A 157 -13.72 -15.18 -7.30
C ALA A 157 -12.95 -16.47 -6.90
N PRO A 158 -13.35 -17.65 -7.40
CA PRO A 158 -12.51 -18.83 -7.30
C PRO A 158 -11.11 -18.56 -7.80
N MET A 159 -10.08 -19.11 -7.10
CA MET A 159 -8.65 -18.90 -7.36
C MET A 159 -8.18 -17.46 -7.13
N GLY A 160 -8.97 -16.62 -6.46
CA GLY A 160 -8.58 -15.26 -6.06
C GLY A 160 -7.42 -15.25 -5.06
N LYS A 161 -6.87 -14.08 -4.81
CA LYS A 161 -5.70 -13.92 -3.94
C LYS A 161 -5.94 -12.88 -2.86
N ILE A 162 -5.44 -13.14 -1.66
CA ILE A 162 -5.37 -12.19 -0.55
C ILE A 162 -3.90 -11.96 -0.22
N ALA A 163 -3.49 -10.71 -0.14
CA ALA A 163 -2.21 -10.34 0.46
C ALA A 163 -2.44 -9.41 1.64
N LEU A 164 -1.74 -9.65 2.76
CA LEU A 164 -1.91 -8.91 4.01
C LEU A 164 -0.57 -8.47 4.61
N ILE A 165 -0.62 -7.38 5.38
CA ILE A 165 0.55 -6.79 6.05
C ILE A 165 0.35 -6.62 7.56
N ASP A 166 -0.89 -6.75 8.05
CA ASP A 166 -1.21 -6.66 9.48
C ASP A 166 -0.99 -8.00 10.19
N ASP A 167 -1.03 -7.97 11.52
CA ASP A 167 -0.78 -9.11 12.40
C ASP A 167 -2.09 -9.60 13.04
N PRO A 168 -2.96 -10.31 12.29
CA PRO A 168 -4.19 -10.85 12.84
C PRO A 168 -3.90 -11.88 13.94
N LYS A 169 -4.68 -11.87 15.01
CA LYS A 169 -4.50 -12.81 16.12
C LYS A 169 -4.73 -14.26 15.71
N SER A 170 -5.67 -14.48 14.80
CA SER A 170 -5.96 -15.79 14.23
C SER A 170 -6.70 -15.62 12.89
N LEU A 171 -6.47 -16.53 11.95
CA LEU A 171 -7.19 -16.62 10.70
C LEU A 171 -7.61 -18.08 10.47
N ASP A 172 -8.89 -18.32 10.24
CA ASP A 172 -9.37 -19.63 9.80
C ASP A 172 -9.18 -19.79 8.29
N ILE A 173 -7.99 -20.22 7.91
CA ILE A 173 -7.61 -20.43 6.50
C ILE A 173 -8.40 -21.56 5.84
N THR A 174 -9.10 -22.42 6.59
CA THR A 174 -9.92 -23.49 6.00
C THR A 174 -11.07 -22.94 5.17
N LYS A 175 -11.54 -21.73 5.48
CA LYS A 175 -12.58 -21.00 4.71
C LYS A 175 -12.15 -20.67 3.28
N LEU A 176 -10.83 -20.60 3.00
CA LEU A 176 -10.28 -20.29 1.68
C LEU A 176 -10.33 -21.48 0.73
N LYS A 177 -10.35 -22.69 1.29
CA LYS A 177 -10.24 -23.96 0.53
C LYS A 177 -11.30 -24.15 -0.54
N PRO A 178 -12.62 -23.90 -0.31
CA PRO A 178 -13.63 -24.18 -1.32
C PRO A 178 -13.46 -23.40 -2.64
N LYS A 179 -12.92 -22.19 -2.56
CA LYS A 179 -12.62 -21.34 -3.73
C LYS A 179 -11.15 -21.40 -4.16
N CYS A 180 -10.31 -22.25 -3.56
CA CYS A 180 -8.85 -22.31 -3.80
C CYS A 180 -8.18 -20.92 -3.69
N ILE A 181 -8.61 -20.09 -2.73
CA ILE A 181 -8.04 -18.76 -2.53
C ILE A 181 -6.62 -18.88 -1.96
N SER A 182 -5.68 -18.15 -2.54
CA SER A 182 -4.30 -18.05 -2.03
C SER A 182 -4.18 -16.93 -1.01
N LEU A 183 -3.42 -17.17 0.06
CA LEU A 183 -3.10 -16.18 1.08
C LEU A 183 -1.60 -15.92 1.08
N HIS A 184 -1.20 -14.65 1.02
CA HIS A 184 0.17 -14.20 0.95
C HIS A 184 0.47 -13.20 2.07
N TRP A 185 1.57 -13.40 2.78
CA TRP A 185 2.15 -12.40 3.65
C TRP A 185 3.02 -11.44 2.85
N GLU A 186 2.89 -10.13 3.12
CA GLU A 186 3.86 -9.16 2.70
C GLU A 186 4.54 -8.55 3.93
N PHE A 187 5.87 -8.65 3.97
CA PHE A 187 6.69 -8.09 5.02
C PHE A 187 7.99 -7.55 4.42
N MET A 188 8.05 -6.26 4.16
CA MET A 188 9.13 -5.59 3.44
C MET A 188 10.53 -5.78 4.06
N PHE A 189 10.61 -6.21 5.31
CA PHE A 189 11.89 -6.45 5.98
C PHE A 189 12.48 -7.84 5.73
N THR A 190 11.74 -8.75 5.11
CA THR A 190 12.19 -10.15 4.87
C THR A 190 13.53 -10.17 4.13
N ARG A 191 13.66 -9.41 3.04
CA ARG A 191 14.88 -9.38 2.23
C ARG A 191 16.10 -8.91 3.02
N SER A 192 15.98 -7.86 3.80
CA SER A 192 17.08 -7.32 4.60
C SER A 192 17.40 -8.19 5.82
N MET A 193 16.39 -8.70 6.52
CA MET A 193 16.57 -9.53 7.71
C MET A 193 17.25 -10.86 7.41
N PHE A 194 16.85 -11.50 6.32
CA PHE A 194 17.37 -12.82 5.92
C PHE A 194 18.49 -12.73 4.87
N LYS A 195 18.86 -11.52 4.44
CA LYS A 195 19.90 -11.28 3.42
C LYS A 195 19.70 -12.15 2.19
N THR A 196 18.47 -12.13 1.67
CA THR A 196 18.09 -12.96 0.52
C THR A 196 18.93 -12.62 -0.71
N ALA A 197 19.06 -13.56 -1.65
CA ALA A 197 19.85 -13.38 -2.87
C ALA A 197 19.36 -12.21 -3.73
N ASP A 198 18.05 -11.90 -3.65
CA ASP A 198 17.36 -10.84 -4.37
C ASP A 198 17.20 -9.53 -3.56
N MET A 199 17.98 -9.34 -2.48
CA MET A 199 17.88 -8.16 -1.61
C MET A 199 18.01 -6.84 -2.40
N ASN A 200 18.75 -6.84 -3.52
CA ASN A 200 18.91 -5.68 -4.39
C ASN A 200 17.63 -5.26 -5.12
N GLU A 201 16.59 -6.08 -5.15
CA GLU A 201 15.30 -5.70 -5.75
C GLU A 201 14.69 -4.49 -5.05
N GLN A 202 14.95 -4.29 -3.74
CA GLN A 202 14.49 -3.10 -3.02
C GLN A 202 15.15 -1.81 -3.52
N HIS A 203 16.43 -1.83 -3.87
CA HIS A 203 17.10 -0.72 -4.53
C HIS A 203 16.47 -0.42 -5.90
N LEU A 204 16.28 -1.46 -6.70
CA LEU A 204 15.73 -1.32 -8.05
C LEU A 204 14.29 -0.77 -8.04
N LEU A 205 13.43 -1.30 -7.18
CA LEU A 205 12.04 -0.82 -7.11
C LEU A 205 11.95 0.62 -6.58
N LEU A 206 12.78 0.99 -5.59
CA LEU A 206 12.79 2.38 -5.08
C LEU A 206 13.26 3.37 -6.15
N ASN A 207 14.23 2.99 -6.98
CA ASN A 207 14.62 3.81 -8.13
C ASN A 207 13.49 3.95 -9.15
N LYS A 208 12.76 2.87 -9.46
CA LYS A 208 11.57 2.94 -10.33
C LYS A 208 10.50 3.88 -9.76
N VAL A 209 10.24 3.80 -8.45
CA VAL A 209 9.30 4.70 -7.78
C VAL A 209 9.78 6.15 -7.86
N SER A 210 11.08 6.40 -7.65
CA SER A 210 11.68 7.73 -7.81
C SER A 210 11.47 8.29 -9.22
N ASP A 211 11.73 7.49 -10.25
CA ASP A 211 11.53 7.90 -11.65
C ASP A 211 10.05 8.18 -11.96
N LEU A 212 9.12 7.36 -11.46
CA LEU A 212 7.69 7.56 -11.62
C LEU A 212 7.19 8.88 -11.00
N ILE A 213 7.78 9.28 -9.87
CA ILE A 213 7.48 10.55 -9.21
C ILE A 213 8.04 11.72 -10.03
N ASP A 214 9.31 11.63 -10.43
CA ASP A 214 9.95 12.70 -11.21
C ASP A 214 9.29 12.90 -12.59
N GLN A 215 8.66 11.85 -13.14
CA GLN A 215 7.85 11.90 -14.35
C GLN A 215 6.39 12.35 -14.10
N GLY A 216 5.97 12.54 -12.86
CA GLY A 216 4.63 12.98 -12.49
C GLY A 216 3.54 11.92 -12.60
N HIS A 217 3.89 10.63 -12.72
CA HIS A 217 2.91 9.55 -12.77
C HIS A 217 2.30 9.23 -11.40
N ILE A 218 3.10 9.35 -10.35
CA ILE A 218 2.69 9.19 -8.94
C ILE A 218 3.19 10.37 -8.12
N GLN A 219 2.57 10.60 -6.98
CA GLN A 219 2.89 11.71 -6.08
C GLN A 219 3.23 11.21 -4.68
N THR A 220 3.86 12.08 -3.89
CA THR A 220 4.13 11.82 -2.48
C THR A 220 2.85 11.49 -1.71
N THR A 221 2.96 10.65 -0.70
CA THR A 221 1.85 10.24 0.17
C THR A 221 1.85 10.97 1.51
N ILE A 222 2.55 12.10 1.60
CA ILE A 222 2.57 12.91 2.81
C ILE A 222 1.16 13.44 3.11
N GLY A 223 0.63 13.10 4.28
CA GLY A 223 -0.64 13.60 4.77
C GLY A 223 -0.45 14.71 5.80
N LYS A 224 0.67 14.66 6.55
CA LYS A 224 0.94 15.63 7.61
C LYS A 224 2.44 15.76 7.89
N ASN A 225 2.91 16.99 8.06
CA ASN A 225 4.23 17.29 8.60
C ASN A 225 4.06 17.88 10.01
N LEU A 226 4.70 17.27 11.01
CA LEU A 226 4.66 17.71 12.41
C LEU A 226 5.88 18.56 12.82
N GLY A 227 6.73 18.93 11.85
CA GLY A 227 7.91 19.75 12.07
C GLY A 227 9.05 18.99 12.74
N THR A 228 9.76 19.62 13.65
CA THR A 228 11.02 19.13 14.21
C THR A 228 10.91 17.76 14.87
N ILE A 229 11.92 16.92 14.65
CA ILE A 229 12.07 15.61 15.31
C ILE A 229 12.45 15.85 16.78
N ASN A 230 11.49 15.70 17.68
CA ASN A 230 11.67 15.78 19.12
C ASN A 230 10.66 14.87 19.83
N ALA A 231 10.83 14.66 21.13
CA ALA A 231 10.00 13.74 21.90
C ALA A 231 8.52 14.16 21.96
N GLU A 232 8.22 15.44 21.95
CA GLU A 232 6.85 15.97 21.97
C GLU A 232 6.13 15.68 20.66
N ASN A 233 6.72 16.05 19.54
CA ASN A 233 6.15 15.80 18.21
C ASN A 233 6.04 14.31 17.90
N LEU A 234 7.00 13.48 18.35
CA LEU A 234 6.92 12.01 18.22
C LEU A 234 5.74 11.42 19.01
N LYS A 235 5.46 11.93 20.23
CA LYS A 235 4.28 11.50 20.99
C LYS A 235 2.99 11.83 20.27
N ILE A 236 2.91 13.03 19.66
CA ILE A 236 1.75 13.45 18.87
C ILE A 236 1.58 12.53 17.65
N ALA A 237 2.67 12.27 16.92
CA ALA A 237 2.65 11.38 15.76
C ALA A 237 2.18 9.97 16.12
N HIS A 238 2.70 9.39 17.21
CA HIS A 238 2.29 8.07 17.69
C HIS A 238 0.81 8.04 18.10
N ALA A 239 0.33 9.04 18.84
CA ALA A 239 -1.07 9.12 19.24
C ALA A 239 -2.01 9.21 18.02
N GLU A 240 -1.62 9.96 16.99
CA GLU A 240 -2.39 10.08 15.74
C GLU A 240 -2.42 8.75 14.97
N LEU A 241 -1.30 8.05 14.86
CA LEU A 241 -1.26 6.72 14.23
C LEU A 241 -2.11 5.69 14.98
N VAL A 242 -2.02 5.64 16.31
CA VAL A 242 -2.82 4.73 17.14
C VAL A 242 -4.32 5.02 17.03
N SER A 243 -4.70 6.26 16.75
CA SER A 243 -6.12 6.64 16.55
C SER A 243 -6.78 5.95 15.34
N GLY A 244 -6.00 5.41 14.40
CA GLY A 244 -6.47 4.82 13.14
C GLY A 244 -7.10 5.83 12.16
N LYS A 245 -6.93 7.13 12.41
CA LYS A 245 -7.57 8.20 11.61
C LYS A 245 -6.62 8.89 10.64
N SER A 246 -5.35 8.53 10.64
CA SER A 246 -4.35 9.13 9.75
C SER A 246 -4.67 8.89 8.28
N ILE A 247 -4.44 9.91 7.46
CA ILE A 247 -4.49 9.85 5.99
C ILE A 247 -3.07 10.03 5.49
N GLY A 248 -2.63 9.15 4.59
CA GLY A 248 -1.25 9.19 4.09
C GLY A 248 -0.21 8.94 5.18
N LYS A 249 0.94 9.61 5.06
CA LYS A 249 2.08 9.50 5.96
C LYS A 249 2.22 10.73 6.84
N ILE A 250 2.61 10.50 8.09
CA ILE A 250 3.07 11.56 9.00
C ILE A 250 4.59 11.61 8.92
N VAL A 251 5.14 12.81 8.71
CA VAL A 251 6.59 13.04 8.66
C VAL A 251 7.00 14.09 9.69
N LEU A 252 8.27 14.02 10.08
CA LEU A 252 8.96 15.02 10.87
C LEU A 252 10.29 15.33 10.18
N GLU A 253 10.83 16.53 10.36
CA GLU A 253 12.07 16.94 9.70
C GLU A 253 12.91 17.88 10.58
N GLY A 254 14.23 17.69 10.51
CA GLY A 254 15.18 18.46 11.30
C GLY A 254 15.25 18.01 12.77
N PHE A 255 16.24 18.57 13.50
CA PHE A 255 16.51 18.35 14.92
C PHE A 255 16.63 19.66 15.65
#